data_d26fe99aad6247de11edb25a25b459f7
#
_entry.id   d26fe99aad6247de11edb25a25b459f7
#
_cell.length_a   1.000
_cell.length_b   1.000
_cell.length_c   1.000
_cell.angle_alpha   90.00
_cell.angle_beta   90.00
_cell.angle_gamma   90.00
#
_symmetry.space_group_name_H-M   'P 1'
#
loop_
_entity.id
_entity.type
_entity.pdbx_description
1 polymer ?
#
loop_
_entity_poly.entity_id
_entity_poly.type
_entity_poly.pdbx_seq_one_letter_code
_entity_poly.pdbx_strand_id
1 'polypeptide(L)'
;MKYIIALHAGEEGASVDDIDHLGEAILDALSYDDHVVIEQWIEGVELAVSVIGTGWDAHALPPVEIVPKRGLYDTAARMDASLVDYYAPVRNESLSSNEADAQAIRAEIERAVLEVYRAYGLRDLGRIDLIWDGAQARVMETNVSPGMTETSLFPAACKAGGLSLSAVLNELVSNAKERGTVFC
;
A
#
# COMPACT_ATOMS: atom_id res chain seq x y z
N MET A 1 -2.51 21.24 -12.69
CA MET A 1 -1.97 19.87 -12.49
C MET A 1 -1.58 19.82 -11.02
N LYS A 2 -2.00 18.81 -10.30
CA LYS A 2 -1.75 18.68 -8.86
C LYS A 2 -0.52 17.79 -8.63
N TYR A 3 0.32 18.13 -7.69
CA TYR A 3 1.54 17.38 -7.36
C TYR A 3 1.57 17.07 -5.86
N ILE A 4 2.24 16.00 -5.49
CA ILE A 4 2.70 15.74 -4.15
C ILE A 4 4.19 16.02 -4.12
N ILE A 5 4.64 16.73 -3.10
CA ILE A 5 6.06 16.89 -2.79
C ILE A 5 6.29 16.14 -1.50
N ALA A 6 7.02 15.04 -1.57
CA ALA A 6 7.39 14.24 -0.43
C ALA A 6 8.87 14.48 -0.08
N LEU A 7 9.16 14.38 1.21
CA LEU A 7 10.52 14.25 1.71
C LEU A 7 11.01 12.82 1.44
N HIS A 8 12.31 12.65 1.34
CA HIS A 8 12.91 11.33 1.19
C HIS A 8 12.50 10.42 2.35
N ALA A 9 12.21 9.14 2.05
CA ALA A 9 11.88 8.07 3.02
C ALA A 9 10.51 8.13 3.72
N GLY A 10 9.46 8.65 3.08
CA GLY A 10 8.08 8.46 3.55
C GLY A 10 7.65 9.39 4.68
N GLU A 11 8.35 10.51 4.85
CA GLU A 11 7.92 11.59 5.71
C GLU A 11 6.91 12.51 5.00
N GLU A 12 6.24 13.37 5.75
CA GLU A 12 5.08 14.16 5.36
C GLU A 12 5.24 14.85 4.00
N GLY A 13 4.38 14.48 3.04
CA GLY A 13 4.28 15.15 1.76
C GLY A 13 3.30 16.32 1.79
N ALA A 14 3.63 17.40 1.10
CA ALA A 14 2.70 18.50 0.85
C ALA A 14 2.04 18.31 -0.51
N SER A 15 0.71 18.44 -0.58
CA SER A 15 0.01 18.51 -1.86
C SER A 15 0.03 19.94 -2.41
N VAL A 16 0.43 20.09 -3.67
CA VAL A 16 0.50 21.39 -4.35
C VAL A 16 -0.51 21.42 -5.50
N ASP A 17 -1.54 22.21 -5.35
CA ASP A 17 -2.61 22.34 -6.36
C ASP A 17 -2.25 23.37 -7.45
N ASP A 18 -1.38 24.35 -7.14
CA ASP A 18 -0.97 25.40 -8.04
C ASP A 18 0.55 25.39 -8.24
N ILE A 19 0.97 25.48 -9.49
CA ILE A 19 2.38 25.53 -9.89
C ILE A 19 3.13 26.72 -9.24
N ASP A 20 2.41 27.80 -8.94
CA ASP A 20 2.99 28.99 -8.33
C ASP A 20 3.50 28.74 -6.89
N HIS A 21 2.91 27.76 -6.18
CA HIS A 21 3.33 27.32 -4.84
C HIS A 21 4.39 26.21 -4.85
N LEU A 22 4.70 25.64 -6.02
CA LEU A 22 5.65 24.54 -6.14
C LEU A 22 7.05 24.92 -5.61
N GLY A 23 7.51 26.13 -5.94
CA GLY A 23 8.83 26.62 -5.51
C GLY A 23 8.97 26.73 -3.99
N GLU A 24 7.94 27.24 -3.32
CA GLU A 24 7.91 27.37 -1.86
C GLU A 24 7.92 25.98 -1.19
N ALA A 25 7.10 25.06 -1.68
CA ALA A 25 7.03 23.70 -1.15
C ALA A 25 8.34 22.92 -1.37
N ILE A 26 9.05 23.13 -2.49
CA ILE A 26 10.39 22.55 -2.71
C ILE A 26 11.41 23.12 -1.71
N LEU A 27 11.41 24.44 -1.48
CA LEU A 27 12.32 25.06 -0.54
C LEU A 27 12.06 24.61 0.90
N ASP A 28 10.80 24.42 1.25
CA ASP A 28 10.42 23.88 2.56
C ASP A 28 10.92 22.44 2.72
N ALA A 29 10.69 21.59 1.73
CA ALA A 29 11.20 20.21 1.72
C ALA A 29 12.72 20.14 1.79
N LEU A 30 13.45 21.01 1.07
CA LEU A 30 14.91 21.11 1.11
C LEU A 30 15.47 21.61 2.46
N SER A 31 14.62 22.12 3.35
CA SER A 31 15.05 22.47 4.70
C SER A 31 15.27 21.22 5.60
N TYR A 32 14.75 20.06 5.19
CA TYR A 32 14.84 18.80 5.93
C TYR A 32 15.80 17.79 5.29
N ASP A 33 15.90 17.76 3.94
CA ASP A 33 16.75 16.83 3.20
C ASP A 33 17.31 17.55 1.96
N ASP A 34 18.43 17.07 1.43
CA ASP A 34 19.04 17.57 0.19
C ASP A 34 18.41 16.94 -1.08
N HIS A 35 17.49 16.00 -0.91
CA HIS A 35 16.73 15.35 -1.96
C HIS A 35 15.22 15.53 -1.77
N VAL A 36 14.54 15.91 -2.83
CA VAL A 36 13.08 16.09 -2.85
C VAL A 36 12.47 15.22 -3.95
N VAL A 37 11.43 14.49 -3.59
CA VAL A 37 10.63 13.72 -4.54
C VAL A 37 9.39 14.53 -4.92
N ILE A 38 9.17 14.70 -6.21
CA ILE A 38 7.99 15.37 -6.76
C ILE A 38 7.23 14.35 -7.59
N GLU A 39 5.99 14.07 -7.20
CA GLU A 39 5.16 13.05 -7.84
C GLU A 39 3.88 13.68 -8.38
N GLN A 40 3.36 13.08 -9.44
CA GLN A 40 2.04 13.44 -9.94
C GLN A 40 0.97 13.00 -8.94
N TRP A 41 0.03 13.90 -8.62
CA TRP A 41 -1.16 13.51 -7.89
C TRP A 41 -2.00 12.53 -8.70
N ILE A 42 -2.37 11.43 -8.10
CA ILE A 42 -3.26 10.42 -8.68
C ILE A 42 -4.56 10.42 -7.88
N GLU A 43 -5.67 10.69 -8.56
CA GLU A 43 -6.99 10.53 -7.97
C GLU A 43 -7.46 9.09 -8.11
N GLY A 44 -8.05 8.53 -7.06
CA GLY A 44 -8.53 7.15 -7.11
C GLY A 44 -8.78 6.56 -5.74
N VAL A 45 -8.93 5.24 -5.72
CA VAL A 45 -9.14 4.46 -4.50
C VAL A 45 -7.78 4.00 -3.98
N GLU A 46 -7.42 4.43 -2.78
CA GLU A 46 -6.19 4.04 -2.13
C GLU A 46 -6.32 2.63 -1.52
N LEU A 47 -5.42 1.75 -1.90
CA LEU A 47 -5.45 0.34 -1.56
C LEU A 47 -4.09 -0.14 -1.03
N ALA A 48 -4.14 -0.96 0.01
CA ALA A 48 -3.02 -1.76 0.47
C ALA A 48 -3.28 -3.23 0.19
N VAL A 49 -2.42 -3.85 -0.59
CA VAL A 49 -2.55 -5.27 -0.95
C VAL A 49 -1.40 -6.06 -0.38
N SER A 50 -1.70 -6.90 0.58
CA SER A 50 -0.71 -7.79 1.19
C SER A 50 -0.54 -9.05 0.35
N VAL A 51 0.70 -9.55 0.29
CA VAL A 51 1.06 -10.77 -0.42
C VAL A 51 1.79 -11.69 0.54
N ILE A 52 1.47 -12.98 0.50
CA ILE A 52 2.17 -14.03 1.24
C ILE A 52 2.64 -15.12 0.27
N GLY A 53 3.74 -15.80 0.63
CA GLY A 53 4.37 -16.81 -0.20
C GLY A 53 5.56 -16.29 -0.98
N THR A 54 6.11 -17.14 -1.85
CA THR A 54 7.35 -16.85 -2.58
C THR A 54 7.24 -17.30 -4.03
N GLY A 55 7.74 -16.48 -4.96
CA GLY A 55 7.77 -16.83 -6.38
C GLY A 55 6.37 -17.07 -6.96
N TRP A 56 6.14 -18.25 -7.53
CA TRP A 56 4.88 -18.62 -8.15
C TRP A 56 3.81 -19.05 -7.14
N ASP A 57 4.22 -19.45 -5.93
CA ASP A 57 3.31 -19.80 -4.83
C ASP A 57 2.82 -18.55 -4.08
N ALA A 58 3.36 -17.38 -4.41
CA ALA A 58 2.91 -16.11 -3.84
C ALA A 58 1.48 -15.81 -4.29
N HIS A 59 0.63 -15.41 -3.34
CA HIS A 59 -0.74 -15.01 -3.58
C HIS A 59 -1.10 -13.74 -2.80
N ALA A 60 -1.94 -12.91 -3.40
CA ALA A 60 -2.43 -11.71 -2.80
C ALA A 60 -3.56 -12.01 -1.81
N LEU A 61 -3.57 -11.31 -0.70
CA LEU A 61 -4.70 -11.26 0.23
C LEU A 61 -5.71 -10.22 -0.27
N PRO A 62 -6.97 -10.27 0.22
CA PRO A 62 -7.97 -9.29 -0.15
C PRO A 62 -7.46 -7.86 0.06
N PRO A 63 -7.59 -6.98 -0.95
CA PRO A 63 -7.18 -5.58 -0.83
C PRO A 63 -7.88 -4.87 0.33
N VAL A 64 -7.13 -4.06 1.06
CA VAL A 64 -7.66 -3.18 2.11
C VAL A 64 -7.77 -1.78 1.54
N GLU A 65 -8.97 -1.22 1.57
CA GLU A 65 -9.23 0.16 1.18
C GLU A 65 -8.92 1.10 2.34
N ILE A 66 -8.23 2.19 2.03
CA ILE A 66 -7.83 3.23 2.96
C ILE A 66 -8.62 4.49 2.62
N VAL A 67 -9.42 4.98 3.57
CA VAL A 67 -10.27 6.17 3.38
C VAL A 67 -9.95 7.21 4.44
N PRO A 68 -9.02 8.13 4.18
CA PRO A 68 -8.75 9.24 5.07
C PRO A 68 -10.01 10.12 5.21
N LYS A 69 -10.34 10.52 6.44
CA LYS A 69 -11.47 11.43 6.69
C LYS A 69 -11.18 12.87 6.30
N ARG A 70 -9.90 13.21 6.14
CA ARG A 70 -9.41 14.52 5.70
C ARG A 70 -8.12 14.36 4.92
N GLY A 71 -8.00 15.06 3.80
CA GLY A 71 -6.75 15.21 3.06
C GLY A 71 -6.11 13.89 2.61
N LEU A 72 -4.86 13.70 2.99
CA LEU A 72 -4.02 12.57 2.65
C LEU A 72 -3.98 11.51 3.76
N TYR A 73 -3.60 10.30 3.41
CA TYR A 73 -3.18 9.28 4.36
C TYR A 73 -1.74 9.57 4.83
N ASP A 74 -1.60 10.65 5.60
CA ASP A 74 -0.35 11.14 6.15
C ASP A 74 0.05 10.42 7.45
N THR A 75 1.16 10.83 8.05
CA THR A 75 1.64 10.30 9.33
C THR A 75 0.62 10.46 10.45
N ALA A 76 -0.11 11.59 10.48
CA ALA A 76 -1.15 11.80 11.51
C ALA A 76 -2.29 10.79 11.35
N ALA A 77 -2.75 10.55 10.11
CA ALA A 77 -3.78 9.55 9.82
C ALA A 77 -3.31 8.10 10.12
N ARG A 78 -2.01 7.82 9.94
CA ARG A 78 -1.43 6.51 10.31
C ARG A 78 -1.37 6.28 11.81
N MET A 79 -1.17 7.33 12.60
CA MET A 79 -1.02 7.26 14.07
C MET A 79 -2.35 7.37 14.82
N ASP A 80 -3.39 7.93 14.21
CA ASP A 80 -4.70 8.12 14.82
C ASP A 80 -5.81 7.43 14.01
N ALA A 81 -6.22 6.26 14.49
CA ALA A 81 -7.29 5.47 13.88
C ALA A 81 -8.64 6.21 13.76
N SER A 82 -8.83 7.33 14.45
CA SER A 82 -10.03 8.15 14.31
C SER A 82 -10.06 8.98 13.01
N LEU A 83 -8.91 9.15 12.36
CA LEU A 83 -8.72 9.97 11.15
C LEU A 83 -8.84 9.18 9.84
N VAL A 84 -8.95 7.85 9.91
CA VAL A 84 -9.00 6.98 8.73
C VAL A 84 -9.98 5.83 8.95
N ASP A 85 -10.71 5.47 7.91
CA ASP A 85 -11.53 4.27 7.88
C ASP A 85 -10.85 3.23 6.97
N TYR A 86 -10.83 1.97 7.42
CA TYR A 86 -10.31 0.84 6.65
C TYR A 86 -11.42 -0.14 6.33
N TYR A 87 -11.48 -0.56 5.07
CA TYR A 87 -12.43 -1.58 4.62
C TYR A 87 -11.66 -2.79 4.08
N ALA A 88 -11.81 -3.92 4.75
CA ALA A 88 -11.18 -5.19 4.40
C ALA A 88 -12.23 -6.31 4.26
N PRO A 89 -12.53 -6.80 3.06
CA PRO A 89 -11.97 -6.40 1.77
C PRO A 89 -12.44 -5.00 1.30
N VAL A 90 -11.77 -4.47 0.26
CA VAL A 90 -12.21 -3.25 -0.44
C VAL A 90 -13.68 -3.34 -0.84
N ARG A 91 -14.41 -2.24 -0.68
CA ARG A 91 -15.83 -2.15 -1.02
C ARG A 91 -16.04 -2.24 -2.54
N ASN A 92 -17.11 -2.91 -2.96
CA ASN A 92 -17.44 -3.01 -4.39
C ASN A 92 -17.74 -1.64 -5.00
N GLU A 93 -18.53 -0.83 -4.30
CA GLU A 93 -18.94 0.50 -4.74
C GLU A 93 -17.77 1.47 -4.94
N SER A 94 -16.65 1.25 -4.26
CA SER A 94 -15.45 2.05 -4.46
C SER A 94 -14.74 1.71 -5.77
N LEU A 95 -14.87 0.49 -6.26
CA LEU A 95 -14.26 0.03 -7.51
C LEU A 95 -15.21 0.20 -8.71
N SER A 96 -16.46 -0.20 -8.57
CA SER A 96 -17.51 -0.06 -9.59
C SER A 96 -18.90 -0.13 -8.98
N SER A 97 -19.85 0.51 -9.62
CA SER A 97 -21.28 0.33 -9.31
C SER A 97 -21.82 -1.04 -9.75
N ASN A 98 -21.11 -1.76 -10.59
CA ASN A 98 -21.43 -3.10 -11.07
C ASN A 98 -20.56 -4.13 -10.34
N GLU A 99 -21.18 -5.13 -9.74
CA GLU A 99 -20.47 -6.15 -8.95
C GLU A 99 -19.52 -7.02 -9.81
N ALA A 100 -19.91 -7.37 -11.03
CA ALA A 100 -19.07 -8.15 -11.92
C ALA A 100 -17.83 -7.37 -12.35
N ASP A 101 -17.98 -6.06 -12.61
CA ASP A 101 -16.87 -5.18 -12.94
C ASP A 101 -15.95 -4.99 -11.72
N ALA A 102 -16.51 -4.79 -10.53
CA ALA A 102 -15.73 -4.68 -9.30
C ALA A 102 -14.90 -5.95 -9.04
N GLN A 103 -15.45 -7.13 -9.33
CA GLN A 103 -14.71 -8.40 -9.23
C GLN A 103 -13.58 -8.50 -10.27
N ALA A 104 -13.82 -8.07 -11.51
CA ALA A 104 -12.81 -8.04 -12.55
C ALA A 104 -11.66 -7.07 -12.21
N ILE A 105 -11.99 -5.90 -11.67
CA ILE A 105 -11.01 -4.90 -11.20
C ILE A 105 -10.15 -5.48 -10.07
N ARG A 106 -10.74 -6.17 -9.09
CA ARG A 106 -9.96 -6.83 -8.02
C ARG A 106 -8.97 -7.84 -8.60
N ALA A 107 -9.40 -8.68 -9.53
CA ALA A 107 -8.52 -9.65 -10.17
C ALA A 107 -7.38 -8.98 -10.94
N GLU A 108 -7.63 -7.84 -11.56
CA GLU A 108 -6.59 -7.03 -12.22
C GLU A 108 -5.61 -6.45 -11.22
N ILE A 109 -6.09 -5.88 -10.11
CA ILE A 109 -5.26 -5.36 -9.03
C ILE A 109 -4.37 -6.46 -8.46
N GLU A 110 -4.94 -7.63 -8.13
CA GLU A 110 -4.19 -8.78 -7.61
C GLU A 110 -3.12 -9.24 -8.59
N ARG A 111 -3.42 -9.31 -9.87
CA ARG A 111 -2.45 -9.67 -10.91
C ARG A 111 -1.30 -8.65 -10.96
N ALA A 112 -1.60 -7.35 -11.01
CA ALA A 112 -0.60 -6.29 -11.06
C ALA A 112 0.31 -6.33 -9.81
N VAL A 113 -0.27 -6.53 -8.63
CA VAL A 113 0.46 -6.66 -7.36
C VAL A 113 1.40 -7.85 -7.37
N LEU A 114 0.95 -9.02 -7.84
CA LEU A 114 1.79 -10.22 -7.93
C LEU A 114 2.92 -10.08 -8.95
N GLU A 115 2.69 -9.36 -10.04
CA GLU A 115 3.74 -9.02 -11.01
C GLU A 115 4.82 -8.15 -10.36
N VAL A 116 4.45 -7.09 -9.64
CA VAL A 116 5.37 -6.23 -8.90
C VAL A 116 6.12 -7.01 -7.82
N TYR A 117 5.40 -7.80 -7.02
CA TYR A 117 5.98 -8.62 -5.96
C TYR A 117 7.08 -9.54 -6.47
N ARG A 118 6.84 -10.20 -7.62
CA ARG A 118 7.79 -11.09 -8.28
C ARG A 118 8.94 -10.33 -8.93
N ALA A 119 8.66 -9.19 -9.56
CA ALA A 119 9.68 -8.37 -10.21
C ALA A 119 10.72 -7.83 -9.21
N TYR A 120 10.29 -7.49 -7.99
CA TYR A 120 11.18 -7.10 -6.90
C TYR A 120 11.85 -8.30 -6.20
N GLY A 121 11.52 -9.53 -6.56
CA GLY A 121 12.06 -10.73 -5.93
C GLY A 121 11.66 -10.87 -4.46
N LEU A 122 10.50 -10.34 -4.10
CA LEU A 122 9.98 -10.43 -2.74
C LEU A 122 9.64 -11.86 -2.37
N ARG A 123 9.73 -12.16 -1.07
CA ARG A 123 9.48 -13.51 -0.54
C ARG A 123 8.81 -13.44 0.81
N ASP A 124 8.11 -14.50 1.14
CA ASP A 124 7.42 -14.76 2.41
C ASP A 124 6.23 -13.83 2.63
N LEU A 125 6.47 -12.54 2.74
CA LEU A 125 5.42 -11.53 2.86
C LEU A 125 5.87 -10.19 2.29
N GLY A 126 4.89 -9.37 1.92
CA GLY A 126 5.06 -7.98 1.55
C GLY A 126 3.71 -7.29 1.46
N ARG A 127 3.73 -5.97 1.33
CA ARG A 127 2.55 -5.16 1.04
C ARG A 127 2.87 -4.20 -0.09
N ILE A 128 2.00 -4.14 -1.05
CA ILE A 128 2.08 -3.19 -2.15
C ILE A 128 0.97 -2.16 -1.94
N ASP A 129 1.36 -0.91 -1.80
CA ASP A 129 0.44 0.21 -1.66
C ASP A 129 0.23 0.84 -3.04
N LEU A 130 -1.00 1.06 -3.42
CA LEU A 130 -1.37 1.50 -4.76
C LEU A 130 -2.64 2.35 -4.76
N ILE A 131 -2.85 3.08 -5.84
CA ILE A 131 -4.10 3.78 -6.13
C ILE A 131 -4.74 3.14 -7.37
N TRP A 132 -6.01 2.76 -7.28
CA TRP A 132 -6.82 2.43 -8.44
C TRP A 132 -7.40 3.72 -9.02
N ASP A 133 -6.90 4.16 -10.18
CA ASP A 133 -7.27 5.45 -10.79
C ASP A 133 -8.56 5.41 -11.64
N GLY A 134 -9.29 4.29 -11.58
CA GLY A 134 -10.47 4.01 -12.40
C GLY A 134 -10.17 3.29 -13.71
N ALA A 135 -8.90 3.15 -14.08
CA ALA A 135 -8.46 2.48 -15.31
C ALA A 135 -7.34 1.47 -15.08
N GLN A 136 -6.45 1.74 -14.11
CA GLN A 136 -5.31 0.87 -13.80
C GLN A 136 -4.81 1.04 -12.37
N ALA A 137 -4.08 0.05 -11.87
CA ALA A 137 -3.39 0.11 -10.59
C ALA A 137 -2.10 0.95 -10.73
N ARG A 138 -2.01 2.02 -9.94
CA ARG A 138 -0.82 2.87 -9.82
C ARG A 138 -0.08 2.50 -8.56
N VAL A 139 1.00 1.76 -8.70
CA VAL A 139 1.82 1.33 -7.56
C VAL A 139 2.59 2.53 -7.01
N MET A 140 2.46 2.74 -5.70
CA MET A 140 3.09 3.83 -4.97
C MET A 140 4.34 3.36 -4.23
N GLU A 141 4.20 2.34 -3.40
CA GLU A 141 5.32 1.80 -2.65
C GLU A 141 5.22 0.29 -2.43
N THR A 142 6.36 -0.30 -2.06
CA THR A 142 6.49 -1.71 -1.70
C THR A 142 7.05 -1.81 -0.29
N ASN A 143 6.30 -2.41 0.61
CA ASN A 143 6.69 -2.57 2.01
C ASN A 143 7.04 -4.05 2.30
N VAL A 144 8.30 -4.30 2.62
CA VAL A 144 8.82 -5.66 2.89
C VAL A 144 8.66 -6.07 4.35
N SER A 145 8.27 -5.16 5.23
CA SER A 145 8.05 -5.41 6.66
C SER A 145 6.79 -4.66 7.14
N PRO A 146 5.60 -5.05 6.63
CA PRO A 146 4.36 -4.38 7.00
C PRO A 146 4.09 -4.52 8.50
N GLY A 147 3.40 -3.53 9.09
CA GLY A 147 3.01 -3.54 10.49
C GLY A 147 2.15 -4.74 10.86
N MET A 148 2.34 -5.25 12.08
CA MET A 148 1.70 -6.47 12.59
C MET A 148 0.81 -6.20 13.83
N THR A 149 0.52 -4.94 14.15
CA THR A 149 -0.38 -4.60 15.26
C THR A 149 -1.84 -4.86 14.87
N GLU A 150 -2.73 -4.92 15.83
CA GLU A 150 -4.17 -5.19 15.61
C GLU A 150 -4.83 -4.18 14.65
N THR A 151 -4.30 -2.96 14.60
CA THR A 151 -4.78 -1.87 13.73
C THR A 151 -4.05 -1.81 12.38
N SER A 152 -3.09 -2.70 12.14
CA SER A 152 -2.31 -2.70 10.91
C SER A 152 -3.06 -3.35 9.73
N LEU A 153 -2.72 -2.94 8.52
CA LEU A 153 -3.37 -3.37 7.28
C LEU A 153 -3.13 -4.86 6.97
N PHE A 154 -1.94 -5.40 7.29
CA PHE A 154 -1.63 -6.81 7.05
C PHE A 154 -2.51 -7.76 7.89
N PRO A 155 -2.66 -7.59 9.22
CA PRO A 155 -3.63 -8.37 10.01
C PRO A 155 -5.08 -8.22 9.52
N ALA A 156 -5.47 -7.02 9.08
CA ALA A 156 -6.80 -6.79 8.50
C ALA A 156 -7.01 -7.60 7.22
N ALA A 157 -6.02 -7.62 6.31
CA ALA A 157 -6.04 -8.41 5.09
C ALA A 157 -6.08 -9.93 5.38
N CYS A 158 -5.29 -10.41 6.36
CA CYS A 158 -5.35 -11.81 6.79
C CYS A 158 -6.75 -12.20 7.26
N LYS A 159 -7.35 -11.39 8.12
CA LYS A 159 -8.71 -11.61 8.63
C LYS A 159 -9.75 -11.62 7.52
N ALA A 160 -9.66 -10.68 6.58
CA ALA A 160 -10.55 -10.63 5.41
C ALA A 160 -10.41 -11.85 4.50
N GLY A 161 -9.19 -12.41 4.39
CA GLY A 161 -8.90 -13.65 3.68
C GLY A 161 -9.22 -14.92 4.46
N GLY A 162 -9.81 -14.81 5.67
CA GLY A 162 -10.13 -15.95 6.52
C GLY A 162 -8.92 -16.63 7.15
N LEU A 163 -7.76 -15.95 7.19
CA LEU A 163 -6.52 -16.46 7.74
C LEU A 163 -6.30 -15.98 9.18
N SER A 164 -5.76 -16.87 10.00
CA SER A 164 -5.26 -16.52 11.31
C SER A 164 -3.87 -15.88 11.18
N LEU A 165 -3.68 -14.67 11.70
CA LEU A 165 -2.37 -14.02 11.72
C LEU A 165 -1.31 -14.93 12.36
N SER A 166 -1.65 -15.61 13.45
CA SER A 166 -0.71 -16.50 14.13
C SER A 166 -0.32 -17.71 13.26
N ALA A 167 -1.24 -18.25 12.45
CA ALA A 167 -0.93 -19.32 11.52
C ALA A 167 0.01 -18.83 10.41
N VAL A 168 -0.25 -17.66 9.83
CA VAL A 168 0.62 -17.05 8.83
C VAL A 168 2.01 -16.79 9.40
N LEU A 169 2.13 -16.20 10.60
CA LEU A 169 3.42 -15.95 11.23
C LEU A 169 4.20 -17.24 11.53
N ASN A 170 3.53 -18.30 11.96
CA ASN A 170 4.16 -19.60 12.17
C ASN A 170 4.71 -20.18 10.86
N GLU A 171 3.97 -20.06 9.77
CA GLU A 171 4.44 -20.47 8.45
C GLU A 171 5.66 -19.67 8.00
N LEU A 172 5.64 -18.35 8.13
CA LEU A 172 6.77 -17.47 7.82
C LEU A 172 8.03 -17.86 8.60
N VAL A 173 7.88 -18.13 9.90
CA VAL A 173 8.99 -18.60 10.77
C VAL A 173 9.50 -19.96 10.32
N SER A 174 8.62 -20.88 9.96
CA SER A 174 9.00 -22.21 9.46
C SER A 174 9.77 -22.10 8.16
N ASN A 175 9.29 -21.34 7.20
CA ASN A 175 9.93 -21.10 5.92
C ASN A 175 11.32 -20.45 6.11
N ALA A 176 11.43 -19.47 7.00
CA ALA A 176 12.71 -18.84 7.31
C ALA A 176 13.71 -19.82 7.96
N LYS A 177 13.22 -20.70 8.84
CA LYS A 177 14.03 -21.72 9.50
C LYS A 177 14.53 -22.79 8.51
N GLU A 178 13.68 -23.23 7.58
CA GLU A 178 14.04 -24.20 6.55
C GLU A 178 15.10 -23.66 5.58
N ARG A 179 15.04 -22.38 5.24
CA ARG A 179 16.07 -21.73 4.41
C ARG A 179 17.44 -21.64 5.09
N GLY A 180 17.46 -21.66 6.41
CA GLY A 180 18.69 -21.46 7.17
C GLY A 180 19.26 -20.04 7.08
N THR A 181 20.43 -19.85 7.65
CA THR A 181 21.16 -18.57 7.60
C THR A 181 21.91 -18.47 6.28
N VAL A 182 21.52 -17.51 5.45
CA VAL A 182 22.36 -17.11 4.30
C VAL A 182 23.35 -16.08 4.86
N PHE A 183 24.59 -16.50 5.04
CA PHE A 183 25.69 -15.55 5.30
C PHE A 183 26.00 -14.87 3.97
N CYS A 184 25.77 -13.54 3.89
CA CYS A 184 26.28 -12.69 2.83
C CYS A 184 27.72 -12.33 3.08
#